data_27d0401764bee7cfabc7bc1968b8fa52
#
_entry.id   27d0401764bee7cfabc7bc1968b8fa52
#
_cell.length_a   1.000
_cell.length_b   1.000
_cell.length_c   1.000
_cell.angle_alpha   90.00
_cell.angle_beta   90.00
_cell.angle_gamma   90.00
#
_symmetry.space_group_name_H-M   'P 1'
#
loop_
_entity.id
_entity.type
_entity.pdbx_description
1 polymer ?
#
loop_
_entity_poly.entity_id
_entity_poly.type
_entity_poly.pdbx_seq_one_letter_code
_entity_poly.pdbx_strand_id
1 'polypeptide(L)'
;MLILIFIKLLYKQTYGSLEGFANHVDWTTMSIEDKSEAQLEAIIRSAEKRKGTSDAQIDRIIRFSKADKVLNETAKESLDYLAANQKREIEEATARQEAQWKAEQDELDKAYGITYDDHGKAKVLNVPDSLYDKIVNKGTIGGLAIPTAGVKRTVNGKEQILTRKDLVKYLTAPVVEIGDSLYTQAQKD
;
A
#
# COMPACT_ATOMS: atom_id res chain seq x y z
N MET A 1 -0.74 9.56 -15.11
CA MET A 1 -1.84 9.56 -14.12
C MET A 1 -1.76 8.41 -13.12
N LEU A 2 -1.49 7.17 -13.53
CA LEU A 2 -1.34 6.00 -12.65
C LEU A 2 -0.23 6.14 -11.59
N ILE A 3 0.93 6.67 -11.96
CA ILE A 3 2.09 6.86 -11.06
C ILE A 3 1.73 7.76 -9.87
N LEU A 4 1.02 8.87 -10.10
CA LEU A 4 0.64 9.79 -9.04
C LEU A 4 -0.35 9.17 -8.04
N ILE A 5 -1.24 8.30 -8.53
CA ILE A 5 -2.18 7.55 -7.68
C ILE A 5 -1.41 6.56 -6.81
N PHE A 6 -0.45 5.86 -7.39
CA PHE A 6 0.40 4.91 -6.67
C PHE A 6 1.23 5.61 -5.58
N ILE A 7 1.87 6.74 -5.90
CA ILE A 7 2.66 7.53 -4.93
C ILE A 7 1.76 8.03 -3.79
N LYS A 8 0.55 8.52 -4.09
CA LYS A 8 -0.41 8.93 -3.05
C LYS A 8 -0.84 7.77 -2.15
N LEU A 9 -1.04 6.60 -2.72
CA LEU A 9 -1.42 5.40 -1.96
C LEU A 9 -0.29 4.99 -1.02
N LEU A 10 0.93 4.95 -1.53
CA LEU A 10 2.13 4.63 -0.77
C LEU A 10 2.35 5.66 0.36
N TYR A 11 2.19 6.95 0.07
CA TYR A 11 2.28 8.01 1.07
C TYR A 11 1.25 7.82 2.18
N LYS A 12 -0.02 7.57 1.82
CA LYS A 12 -1.08 7.31 2.80
C LYS A 12 -0.77 6.10 3.67
N GLN A 13 -0.17 5.06 3.12
CA GLN A 13 0.21 3.86 3.87
C GLN A 13 1.37 4.12 4.82
N THR A 14 2.36 4.90 4.38
CA THR A 14 3.53 5.22 5.19
C THR A 14 3.18 6.16 6.36
N TYR A 15 2.32 7.16 6.10
CA TYR A 15 2.04 8.25 7.04
C TYR A 15 0.61 8.23 7.62
N GLY A 16 -0.21 7.24 7.25
CA GLY A 16 -1.57 7.05 7.76
C GLY A 16 -2.63 7.98 7.16
N SER A 17 -2.23 9.11 6.56
CA SER A 17 -3.15 10.06 5.93
C SER A 17 -2.53 10.68 4.66
N LEU A 18 -3.33 11.40 3.87
CA LEU A 18 -2.85 12.22 2.75
C LEU A 18 -2.54 13.66 3.16
N GLU A 19 -2.70 13.98 4.44
CA GLU A 19 -2.38 15.30 4.97
C GLU A 19 -0.88 15.55 4.84
N GLY A 20 -0.53 16.69 4.26
CA GLY A 20 0.87 17.02 3.97
C GLY A 20 1.45 16.42 2.68
N PHE A 21 0.71 15.61 1.94
CA PHE A 21 1.21 15.04 0.68
C PHE A 21 1.68 16.11 -0.32
N ALA A 22 0.99 17.23 -0.41
CA ALA A 22 1.35 18.33 -1.29
C ALA A 22 2.71 19.00 -0.92
N ASN A 23 3.09 18.88 0.36
CA ASN A 23 4.34 19.42 0.90
C ASN A 23 5.41 18.35 1.13
N HIS A 24 5.12 17.11 0.68
CA HIS A 24 6.07 16.00 0.82
C HIS A 24 7.29 16.22 -0.07
N VAL A 25 8.45 16.21 0.55
CA VAL A 25 9.73 16.33 -0.14
C VAL A 25 10.26 14.93 -0.44
N ASP A 26 10.58 14.67 -1.69
CA ASP A 26 11.29 13.46 -2.08
C ASP A 26 12.79 13.68 -1.96
N TRP A 27 13.33 13.24 -0.83
CA TRP A 27 14.75 13.36 -0.53
C TRP A 27 15.63 12.43 -1.36
N THR A 28 15.05 11.34 -1.92
CA THR A 28 15.81 10.32 -2.66
C THR A 28 16.24 10.80 -4.04
N THR A 29 15.53 11.77 -4.60
CA THR A 29 15.81 12.34 -5.93
C THR A 29 16.44 13.74 -5.86
N MET A 30 16.59 14.29 -4.65
CA MET A 30 17.11 15.63 -4.46
C MET A 30 18.65 15.65 -4.62
N SER A 31 19.18 16.70 -5.26
CA SER A 31 20.61 17.03 -5.30
C SER A 31 20.86 18.32 -4.53
N ILE A 32 22.07 18.47 -3.99
CA ILE A 32 22.54 19.73 -3.40
C ILE A 32 23.17 20.68 -4.43
N GLU A 33 23.42 20.20 -5.64
CA GLU A 33 23.97 21.03 -6.71
C GLU A 33 23.01 22.18 -7.03
N ASP A 34 23.55 23.36 -7.23
CA ASP A 34 22.80 24.59 -7.51
C ASP A 34 21.80 25.05 -6.43
N LYS A 35 21.91 24.52 -5.20
CA LYS A 35 21.09 24.99 -4.09
C LYS A 35 21.61 26.28 -3.50
N SER A 36 20.70 27.18 -3.20
CA SER A 36 21.01 28.40 -2.42
C SER A 36 21.39 28.04 -0.98
N GLU A 37 22.12 28.92 -0.32
CA GLU A 37 22.48 28.77 1.09
C GLU A 37 21.25 28.52 1.99
N ALA A 38 20.14 29.23 1.76
CA ALA A 38 18.89 29.03 2.49
C ALA A 38 18.29 27.63 2.26
N GLN A 39 18.42 27.06 1.08
CA GLN A 39 17.97 25.70 0.78
C GLN A 39 18.86 24.64 1.45
N LEU A 40 20.16 24.86 1.49
CA LEU A 40 21.11 24.00 2.22
C LEU A 40 20.80 23.99 3.73
N GLU A 41 20.57 25.17 4.31
CA GLU A 41 20.14 25.28 5.70
C GLU A 41 18.82 24.55 5.97
N ALA A 42 17.86 24.62 5.06
CA ALA A 42 16.58 23.95 5.21
C ALA A 42 16.74 22.42 5.21
N ILE A 43 17.66 21.88 4.41
CA ILE A 43 18.00 20.46 4.40
C ILE A 43 18.58 20.04 5.76
N ILE A 44 19.58 20.79 6.26
CA ILE A 44 20.19 20.52 7.58
C ILE A 44 19.15 20.59 8.69
N ARG A 45 18.28 21.61 8.69
CA ARG A 45 17.19 21.74 9.68
C ARG A 45 16.27 20.53 9.64
N SER A 46 15.88 20.08 8.45
CA SER A 46 15.00 18.93 8.28
C SER A 46 15.63 17.64 8.83
N ALA A 47 16.90 17.41 8.57
CA ALA A 47 17.63 16.26 9.06
C ALA A 47 17.78 16.28 10.59
N GLU A 48 18.22 17.41 11.12
CA GLU A 48 18.47 17.56 12.56
C GLU A 48 17.17 17.50 13.38
N LYS A 49 16.08 18.09 12.89
CA LYS A 49 14.75 17.93 13.52
C LYS A 49 14.32 16.47 13.57
N ARG A 50 14.57 15.73 12.52
CA ARG A 50 14.23 14.29 12.46
C ARG A 50 15.08 13.45 13.42
N LYS A 51 16.31 13.90 13.73
CA LYS A 51 17.17 13.32 14.78
C LYS A 51 16.74 13.74 16.21
N GLY A 52 15.79 14.66 16.35
CA GLY A 52 15.33 15.20 17.63
C GLY A 52 16.21 16.32 18.20
N THR A 53 17.07 16.91 17.37
CA THR A 53 17.94 18.02 17.76
C THR A 53 17.11 19.29 18.01
N SER A 54 17.40 20.00 19.09
CA SER A 54 16.71 21.26 19.43
C SER A 54 17.04 22.39 18.44
N ASP A 55 16.10 23.34 18.23
CA ASP A 55 16.30 24.45 17.30
C ASP A 55 17.56 25.27 17.63
N ALA A 56 17.87 25.48 18.90
CA ALA A 56 19.09 26.19 19.32
C ALA A 56 20.39 25.45 18.93
N GLN A 57 20.37 24.11 18.98
CA GLN A 57 21.49 23.29 18.53
C GLN A 57 21.62 23.29 17.02
N ILE A 58 20.49 23.21 16.31
CA ILE A 58 20.44 23.31 14.84
C ILE A 58 21.04 24.63 14.37
N ASP A 59 20.62 25.75 14.96
CA ASP A 59 21.15 27.07 14.62
C ASP A 59 22.66 27.17 14.87
N ARG A 60 23.15 26.50 15.92
CA ARG A 60 24.59 26.41 16.20
C ARG A 60 25.33 25.61 15.13
N ILE A 61 24.80 24.44 14.73
CA ILE A 61 25.38 23.58 13.67
C ILE A 61 25.49 24.39 12.37
N ILE A 62 24.40 25.05 11.96
CA ILE A 62 24.39 25.85 10.72
C ILE A 62 25.41 26.98 10.78
N ARG A 63 25.47 27.70 11.92
CA ARG A 63 26.44 28.80 12.12
C ARG A 63 27.87 28.33 12.00
N PHE A 64 28.21 27.21 12.62
CA PHE A 64 29.56 26.63 12.53
C PHE A 64 29.88 26.14 11.10
N SER A 65 28.93 25.44 10.46
CA SER A 65 29.12 24.97 9.08
C SER A 65 29.36 26.12 8.10
N LYS A 66 28.76 27.30 8.33
CA LYS A 66 29.03 28.52 7.55
C LYS A 66 30.40 29.09 7.86
N ALA A 67 30.74 29.22 9.14
CA ALA A 67 32.03 29.79 9.57
C ALA A 67 33.21 28.98 9.04
N ASP A 68 33.09 27.66 9.07
CA ASP A 68 34.11 26.73 8.60
C ASP A 68 34.06 26.45 7.09
N LYS A 69 33.09 27.05 6.37
CA LYS A 69 32.86 26.89 4.92
C LYS A 69 32.54 25.44 4.49
N VAL A 70 31.96 24.65 5.39
CA VAL A 70 31.55 23.25 5.16
C VAL A 70 30.04 23.07 5.03
N LEU A 71 29.29 24.14 4.78
CA LEU A 71 27.82 24.10 4.71
C LEU A 71 27.32 23.10 3.66
N ASN A 72 27.98 23.03 2.49
CA ASN A 72 27.63 22.07 1.43
C ASN A 72 27.86 20.62 1.87
N GLU A 73 28.95 20.34 2.55
CA GLU A 73 29.27 19.00 3.05
C GLU A 73 28.27 18.59 4.12
N THR A 74 27.99 19.47 5.08
CA THR A 74 26.99 19.22 6.13
C THR A 74 25.59 19.01 5.54
N ALA A 75 25.21 19.78 4.53
CA ALA A 75 23.94 19.63 3.82
C ALA A 75 23.86 18.31 3.04
N LYS A 76 24.98 17.89 2.43
CA LYS A 76 25.07 16.59 1.74
C LYS A 76 24.87 15.43 2.70
N GLU A 77 25.59 15.39 3.80
CA GLU A 77 25.42 14.37 4.85
C GLU A 77 23.99 14.35 5.40
N SER A 78 23.41 15.53 5.58
CA SER A 78 22.01 15.67 6.02
C SER A 78 21.02 15.13 4.99
N LEU A 79 21.26 15.39 3.70
CA LEU A 79 20.44 14.86 2.62
C LEU A 79 20.55 13.34 2.50
N ASP A 80 21.76 12.80 2.57
CA ASP A 80 22.00 11.36 2.57
C ASP A 80 21.27 10.66 3.73
N TYR A 81 21.30 11.26 4.92
CA TYR A 81 20.55 10.77 6.07
C TYR A 81 19.03 10.79 5.82
N LEU A 82 18.49 11.88 5.27
CA LEU A 82 17.06 12.02 4.98
C LEU A 82 16.61 11.01 3.91
N ALA A 83 17.40 10.87 2.84
CA ALA A 83 17.13 9.92 1.77
C ALA A 83 17.16 8.46 2.26
N ALA A 84 18.15 8.09 3.05
CA ALA A 84 18.27 6.76 3.63
C ALA A 84 17.08 6.43 4.55
N ASN A 85 16.67 7.38 5.41
CA ASN A 85 15.51 7.18 6.27
C ASN A 85 14.21 7.07 5.48
N GLN A 86 14.01 7.93 4.47
CA GLN A 86 12.83 7.85 3.60
C GLN A 86 12.75 6.52 2.87
N LYS A 87 13.86 6.03 2.32
CA LYS A 87 13.93 4.73 1.67
C LYS A 87 13.55 3.61 2.64
N ARG A 88 14.11 3.61 3.86
CA ARG A 88 13.77 2.62 4.88
C ARG A 88 12.29 2.66 5.27
N GLU A 89 11.69 3.85 5.46
CA GLU A 89 10.27 4.01 5.77
C GLU A 89 9.38 3.43 4.66
N ILE A 90 9.75 3.65 3.40
CA ILE A 90 9.05 3.09 2.24
C ILE A 90 9.17 1.57 2.22
N GLU A 91 10.38 1.03 2.42
CA GLU A 91 10.62 -0.42 2.46
C GLU A 91 9.83 -1.08 3.60
N GLU A 92 9.84 -0.50 4.80
CA GLU A 92 9.08 -1.00 5.95
C GLU A 92 7.55 -0.92 5.73
N ALA A 93 7.06 0.15 5.08
CA ALA A 93 5.65 0.28 4.75
C ALA A 93 5.22 -0.75 3.71
N THR A 94 6.05 -0.98 2.68
CA THR A 94 5.81 -1.98 1.65
C THR A 94 5.81 -3.39 2.24
N ALA A 95 6.80 -3.71 3.07
CA ALA A 95 6.88 -5.02 3.72
C ALA A 95 5.67 -5.29 4.65
N ARG A 96 5.22 -4.26 5.39
CA ARG A 96 4.00 -4.36 6.21
C ARG A 96 2.76 -4.62 5.37
N GLN A 97 2.63 -3.94 4.24
CA GLN A 97 1.51 -4.13 3.32
C GLN A 97 1.51 -5.54 2.71
N GLU A 98 2.67 -6.00 2.25
CA GLU A 98 2.81 -7.35 1.70
C GLU A 98 2.46 -8.42 2.74
N ALA A 99 2.90 -8.23 4.00
CA ALA A 99 2.57 -9.13 5.09
C ALA A 99 1.06 -9.12 5.42
N GLN A 100 0.42 -7.95 5.43
CA GLN A 100 -1.02 -7.83 5.63
C GLN A 100 -1.79 -8.49 4.48
N TRP A 101 -1.41 -8.20 3.24
CA TRP A 101 -2.05 -8.80 2.07
C TRP A 101 -1.91 -10.32 2.06
N LYS A 102 -0.72 -10.82 2.41
CA LYS A 102 -0.51 -12.26 2.54
C LYS A 102 -1.37 -12.87 3.65
N ALA A 103 -1.48 -12.22 4.80
CA ALA A 103 -2.32 -12.69 5.89
C ALA A 103 -3.81 -12.70 5.50
N GLU A 104 -4.29 -11.66 4.81
CA GLU A 104 -5.65 -11.61 4.27
C GLU A 104 -5.88 -12.71 3.23
N GLN A 105 -4.90 -12.96 2.35
CA GLN A 105 -4.97 -14.04 1.37
C GLN A 105 -5.02 -15.41 2.06
N ASP A 106 -4.16 -15.65 3.05
CA ASP A 106 -4.15 -16.91 3.82
C ASP A 106 -5.47 -17.13 4.59
N GLU A 107 -6.10 -16.06 5.10
CA GLU A 107 -7.42 -16.14 5.71
C GLU A 107 -8.51 -16.48 4.69
N LEU A 108 -8.47 -15.86 3.51
CA LEU A 108 -9.38 -16.18 2.42
C LEU A 108 -9.20 -17.63 1.96
N ASP A 109 -7.98 -18.07 1.74
CA ASP A 109 -7.67 -19.43 1.32
C ASP A 109 -8.20 -20.47 2.32
N LYS A 110 -8.01 -20.21 3.62
CA LYS A 110 -8.61 -21.04 4.68
C LYS A 110 -10.14 -20.99 4.68
N ALA A 111 -10.71 -19.78 4.51
CA ALA A 111 -12.16 -19.60 4.50
C ALA A 111 -12.82 -20.30 3.31
N TYR A 112 -12.14 -20.35 2.16
CA TYR A 112 -12.61 -21.03 0.94
C TYR A 112 -12.15 -22.48 0.81
N GLY A 113 -11.29 -22.97 1.74
CA GLY A 113 -10.72 -24.30 1.66
C GLY A 113 -9.83 -24.49 0.42
N ILE A 114 -9.16 -23.43 -0.02
CA ILE A 114 -8.25 -23.48 -1.17
C ILE A 114 -6.97 -24.19 -0.74
N THR A 115 -6.56 -25.18 -1.53
CA THR A 115 -5.26 -25.84 -1.39
C THR A 115 -4.48 -25.69 -2.69
N TYR A 116 -3.16 -25.61 -2.59
CA TYR A 116 -2.27 -25.47 -3.73
C TYR A 116 -1.41 -26.74 -3.89
N ASP A 117 -1.08 -27.07 -5.12
CA ASP A 117 -0.11 -28.12 -5.39
C ASP A 117 1.32 -27.60 -5.36
N ASP A 118 2.29 -28.50 -5.60
CA ASP A 118 3.72 -28.18 -5.59
C ASP A 118 4.14 -27.15 -6.67
N HIS A 119 3.25 -26.89 -7.64
CA HIS A 119 3.43 -25.89 -8.69
C HIS A 119 2.65 -24.59 -8.41
N GLY A 120 2.05 -24.46 -7.23
CA GLY A 120 1.23 -23.30 -6.87
C GLY A 120 -0.15 -23.28 -7.54
N LYS A 121 -0.60 -24.39 -8.16
CA LYS A 121 -1.92 -24.50 -8.79
C LYS A 121 -2.98 -24.85 -7.76
N ALA A 122 -4.10 -24.11 -7.73
CA ALA A 122 -5.21 -24.37 -6.83
C ALA A 122 -5.85 -25.74 -7.14
N LYS A 123 -5.93 -26.61 -6.12
CA LYS A 123 -6.48 -27.98 -6.27
C LYS A 123 -7.96 -28.08 -5.95
N VAL A 124 -8.39 -27.36 -4.91
CA VAL A 124 -9.76 -27.50 -4.37
C VAL A 124 -10.27 -26.11 -3.99
N LEU A 125 -11.49 -25.83 -4.43
CA LEU A 125 -12.26 -24.70 -3.94
C LEU A 125 -13.47 -25.28 -3.19
N ASN A 126 -13.50 -25.12 -1.87
CA ASN A 126 -14.63 -25.50 -1.04
C ASN A 126 -15.14 -24.26 -0.30
N VAL A 127 -16.46 -24.08 -0.21
CA VAL A 127 -17.04 -22.95 0.52
C VAL A 127 -17.41 -23.40 1.93
N PRO A 128 -16.70 -22.91 2.94
CA PRO A 128 -17.09 -23.20 4.32
C PRO A 128 -18.46 -22.61 4.64
N ASP A 129 -19.22 -23.32 5.49
CA ASP A 129 -20.50 -22.83 6.02
C ASP A 129 -20.41 -21.43 6.64
N SER A 130 -19.25 -21.11 7.22
CA SER A 130 -18.97 -19.78 7.77
C SER A 130 -19.00 -18.65 6.74
N LEU A 131 -18.58 -18.93 5.49
CA LEU A 131 -18.65 -17.95 4.42
C LEU A 131 -20.09 -17.78 3.91
N TYR A 132 -20.80 -18.89 3.77
CA TYR A 132 -22.23 -18.87 3.43
C TYR A 132 -22.99 -18.00 4.45
N ASP A 133 -22.75 -18.22 5.74
CA ASP A 133 -23.37 -17.42 6.81
C ASP A 133 -23.02 -15.94 6.70
N LYS A 134 -21.73 -15.60 6.47
CA LYS A 134 -21.28 -14.21 6.30
C LYS A 134 -21.97 -13.53 5.12
N ILE A 135 -22.09 -14.19 3.97
CA ILE A 135 -22.65 -13.59 2.75
C ILE A 135 -24.18 -13.56 2.83
N VAL A 136 -24.81 -14.70 3.13
CA VAL A 136 -26.27 -14.82 3.02
C VAL A 136 -26.96 -14.21 4.24
N ASN A 137 -26.54 -14.59 5.44
CA ASN A 137 -27.21 -14.18 6.67
C ASN A 137 -26.74 -12.80 7.15
N LYS A 138 -25.42 -12.60 7.25
CA LYS A 138 -24.86 -11.32 7.73
C LYS A 138 -24.76 -10.27 6.64
N GLY A 139 -24.75 -10.67 5.37
CA GLY A 139 -24.70 -9.75 4.24
C GLY A 139 -23.41 -8.97 4.15
N THR A 140 -22.29 -9.62 4.43
CA THR A 140 -20.95 -8.98 4.35
C THR A 140 -19.97 -9.88 3.62
N ILE A 141 -19.04 -9.26 2.88
CA ILE A 141 -17.89 -9.91 2.24
C ILE A 141 -16.68 -8.99 2.34
N GLY A 142 -15.55 -9.48 2.83
CA GLY A 142 -14.33 -8.67 2.97
C GLY A 142 -14.55 -7.35 3.73
N GLY A 143 -15.45 -7.32 4.72
CA GLY A 143 -15.82 -6.10 5.46
C GLY A 143 -16.79 -5.16 4.73
N LEU A 144 -17.18 -5.46 3.48
CA LEU A 144 -18.14 -4.69 2.70
C LEU A 144 -19.56 -5.22 2.91
N ALA A 145 -20.53 -4.30 3.08
CA ALA A 145 -21.94 -4.66 3.17
C ALA A 145 -22.49 -5.04 1.78
N ILE A 146 -23.19 -6.18 1.71
CA ILE A 146 -23.89 -6.64 0.50
C ILE A 146 -25.36 -6.20 0.62
N PRO A 147 -25.86 -5.37 -0.29
CA PRO A 147 -27.25 -4.94 -0.29
C PRO A 147 -28.22 -6.14 -0.30
N THR A 148 -29.33 -6.04 0.42
CA THR A 148 -30.38 -7.07 0.41
C THR A 148 -30.97 -7.28 -0.99
N ALA A 149 -31.04 -6.21 -1.79
CA ALA A 149 -31.50 -6.24 -3.18
C ALA A 149 -30.51 -6.96 -4.13
N GLY A 150 -29.32 -7.31 -3.65
CA GLY A 150 -28.25 -7.90 -4.45
C GLY A 150 -27.27 -6.89 -5.04
N VAL A 151 -26.29 -7.40 -5.72
CA VAL A 151 -25.24 -6.63 -6.39
C VAL A 151 -25.52 -6.61 -7.90
N LYS A 152 -25.49 -5.42 -8.48
CA LYS A 152 -25.59 -5.26 -9.94
C LYS A 152 -24.27 -5.57 -10.60
N ARG A 153 -24.28 -6.35 -11.68
CA ARG A 153 -23.14 -6.55 -12.57
C ARG A 153 -23.59 -6.44 -14.02
N THR A 154 -22.69 -6.09 -14.90
CA THR A 154 -22.93 -6.07 -16.35
C THR A 154 -22.15 -7.22 -17.00
N VAL A 155 -22.86 -8.12 -17.68
CA VAL A 155 -22.27 -9.22 -18.44
C VAL A 155 -22.77 -9.13 -19.88
N ASN A 156 -21.84 -9.07 -20.82
CA ASN A 156 -22.18 -8.95 -22.27
C ASN A 156 -23.15 -7.79 -22.55
N GLY A 157 -22.97 -6.64 -21.87
CA GLY A 157 -23.82 -5.47 -22.02
C GLY A 157 -25.21 -5.55 -21.37
N LYS A 158 -25.52 -6.64 -20.65
CA LYS A 158 -26.78 -6.81 -19.91
C LYS A 158 -26.56 -6.68 -18.42
N GLU A 159 -27.38 -5.87 -17.76
CA GLU A 159 -27.38 -5.81 -16.30
C GLU A 159 -27.98 -7.09 -15.69
N GLN A 160 -27.28 -7.67 -14.73
CA GLN A 160 -27.72 -8.76 -13.90
C GLN A 160 -27.69 -8.33 -12.42
N ILE A 161 -28.65 -8.78 -11.65
CA ILE A 161 -28.66 -8.61 -10.19
C ILE A 161 -28.33 -9.97 -9.59
N LEU A 162 -27.21 -10.06 -8.89
CA LEU A 162 -26.84 -11.23 -8.11
C LEU A 162 -27.39 -11.05 -6.70
N THR A 163 -28.34 -11.91 -6.33
CA THR A 163 -28.77 -12.01 -4.92
C THR A 163 -27.61 -12.52 -4.05
N ARG A 164 -27.72 -12.41 -2.73
CA ARG A 164 -26.70 -12.95 -1.82
C ARG A 164 -26.43 -14.44 -2.06
N LYS A 165 -27.47 -15.23 -2.35
CA LYS A 165 -27.32 -16.66 -2.69
C LYS A 165 -26.66 -16.88 -4.06
N ASP A 166 -27.00 -16.03 -5.04
CA ASP A 166 -26.38 -16.08 -6.35
C ASP A 166 -24.90 -15.68 -6.27
N LEU A 167 -24.59 -14.70 -5.41
CA LEU A 167 -23.20 -14.30 -5.15
C LEU A 167 -22.38 -15.45 -4.57
N VAL A 168 -22.93 -16.24 -3.64
CA VAL A 168 -22.26 -17.44 -3.15
C VAL A 168 -22.03 -18.42 -4.31
N LYS A 169 -23.06 -18.71 -5.11
CA LYS A 169 -22.93 -19.61 -6.26
C LYS A 169 -21.89 -19.08 -7.27
N TYR A 170 -21.88 -17.78 -7.51
CA TYR A 170 -20.95 -17.14 -8.43
C TYR A 170 -19.51 -17.24 -7.95
N LEU A 171 -19.27 -17.00 -6.66
CA LEU A 171 -17.95 -17.13 -6.04
C LEU A 171 -17.48 -18.58 -5.91
N THR A 172 -18.42 -19.53 -5.94
CA THR A 172 -18.16 -20.96 -5.75
C THR A 172 -18.46 -21.79 -7.01
N ALA A 173 -18.76 -21.11 -8.12
CA ALA A 173 -18.95 -21.77 -9.40
C ALA A 173 -17.75 -22.69 -9.72
N PRO A 174 -17.99 -23.78 -10.47
CA PRO A 174 -16.93 -24.72 -10.80
C PRO A 174 -15.71 -23.99 -11.38
N VAL A 175 -14.55 -24.39 -10.89
CA VAL A 175 -13.29 -23.84 -11.36
C VAL A 175 -13.13 -24.16 -12.84
N VAL A 176 -12.90 -23.13 -13.65
CA VAL A 176 -12.67 -23.28 -15.08
C VAL A 176 -11.18 -23.29 -15.33
N GLU A 177 -10.69 -24.32 -16.02
CA GLU A 177 -9.31 -24.41 -16.43
C GLU A 177 -9.09 -23.57 -17.70
N ILE A 178 -8.19 -22.58 -17.61
CA ILE A 178 -7.75 -21.77 -18.74
C ILE A 178 -6.23 -21.88 -18.83
N GLY A 179 -5.73 -22.63 -19.80
CA GLY A 179 -4.32 -22.99 -19.87
C GLY A 179 -3.93 -23.85 -18.67
N ASP A 180 -2.85 -23.47 -17.97
CA ASP A 180 -2.36 -24.16 -16.78
C ASP A 180 -2.90 -23.60 -15.46
N SER A 181 -3.84 -22.65 -15.52
CA SER A 181 -4.38 -21.97 -14.36
C SER A 181 -5.85 -22.28 -14.15
N LEU A 182 -6.23 -22.47 -12.88
CA LEU A 182 -7.62 -22.65 -12.47
C LEU A 182 -8.21 -21.29 -12.08
N TYR A 183 -9.38 -20.98 -12.63
CA TYR A 183 -10.11 -19.77 -12.34
C TYR A 183 -11.52 -20.08 -11.86
N THR A 184 -12.00 -19.31 -10.89
CA THR A 184 -13.42 -19.26 -10.58
C THR A 184 -14.16 -18.50 -11.68
N GLN A 185 -15.46 -18.67 -11.80
CA GLN A 185 -16.27 -17.89 -12.73
C GLN A 185 -16.11 -16.39 -12.45
N ALA A 186 -15.98 -16.01 -11.17
CA ALA A 186 -15.76 -14.63 -10.77
C ALA A 186 -14.43 -14.03 -11.23
N GLN A 187 -13.40 -14.87 -11.41
CA GLN A 187 -12.10 -14.42 -11.91
C GLN A 187 -12.06 -14.36 -13.43
N LYS A 188 -12.95 -15.10 -14.10
CA LYS A 188 -13.03 -15.15 -15.56
C LYS A 188 -13.81 -13.99 -16.14
N ASP A 189 -14.88 -13.53 -15.46
CA ASP A 189 -15.74 -12.41 -15.85
C ASP A 189 -15.10 -11.05 -15.48
#